data_96fc6707f6b7ebe017b48d1ae5ce6517
#
_entry.id   96fc6707f6b7ebe017b48d1ae5ce6517
#
_cell.length_a   1.000
_cell.length_b   1.000
_cell.length_c   1.000
_cell.angle_alpha   90.00
_cell.angle_beta   90.00
_cell.angle_gamma   90.00
#
_symmetry.space_group_name_H-M   'P 1'
#
loop_
_entity.id
_entity.type
_entity.pdbx_description
1 polymer ?
#
loop_
_entity_poly.entity_id
_entity_poly.type
_entity_poly.pdbx_seq_one_letter_code
_entity_poly.pdbx_strand_id
1 'polypeptide(L)'
;EDFRKLGVNRNEPILIIGGGVIGDIGAFAASIYHRSTPYIMLSTSVVSAIDSGPSPRSCCDAGGFKNLLGSFHAPVLNISDRSFFKSLKTSWVRHGIAEIHKMAVIRDKELFILLEDTGLDLMKTHFGTINCNSQDEIVSKSKKIIGLSLKSYVESEYDNLHEVHSIRDHAFGHGLSANFELKAGLLHGHAISVEMTLSSFMSYKRGWLSEKDLHRILKLFSEYELSLWHDILLDEKCMNEGFDKILQKRGGNLAIPVPIAIGKCKYIND
;
A
#
# COMPACT_ATOMS: atom_id res chain seq x y z
N GLU A 1 -18.89 17.13 -14.87
CA GLU A 1 -19.48 18.40 -15.28
C GLU A 1 -18.41 19.50 -15.44
N ASP A 2 -17.49 19.61 -14.49
CA ASP A 2 -16.49 20.68 -14.47
C ASP A 2 -15.44 20.56 -15.59
N PHE A 3 -14.98 19.35 -15.91
CA PHE A 3 -14.06 19.14 -17.05
C PHE A 3 -14.66 19.66 -18.37
N ARG A 4 -15.97 19.48 -18.56
CA ARG A 4 -16.66 20.01 -19.75
C ARG A 4 -16.71 21.52 -19.75
N LYS A 5 -16.99 22.14 -18.60
CA LYS A 5 -17.01 23.61 -18.47
C LYS A 5 -15.65 24.24 -18.73
N LEU A 6 -14.58 23.54 -18.32
CA LEU A 6 -13.19 23.95 -18.53
C LEU A 6 -12.68 23.65 -19.96
N GLY A 7 -13.46 22.98 -20.79
CA GLY A 7 -13.10 22.67 -22.15
C GLY A 7 -12.02 21.60 -22.32
N VAL A 8 -11.84 20.74 -21.29
CA VAL A 8 -10.86 19.65 -21.36
C VAL A 8 -11.19 18.72 -22.53
N ASN A 9 -10.26 18.58 -23.46
CA ASN A 9 -10.43 17.69 -24.61
C ASN A 9 -9.91 16.28 -24.32
N ARG A 10 -10.26 15.32 -25.18
CA ARG A 10 -9.97 13.89 -24.98
C ARG A 10 -8.49 13.56 -24.85
N ASN A 11 -7.60 14.32 -25.48
CA ASN A 11 -6.18 14.01 -25.56
C ASN A 11 -5.34 14.87 -24.60
N GLU A 12 -5.96 15.78 -23.89
CA GLU A 12 -5.31 16.69 -22.95
C GLU A 12 -5.20 16.01 -21.57
N PRO A 13 -3.99 15.75 -21.07
CA PRO A 13 -3.85 15.09 -19.79
C PRO A 13 -4.29 15.97 -18.63
N ILE A 14 -5.06 15.40 -17.72
CA ILE A 14 -5.48 16.04 -16.47
C ILE A 14 -4.35 15.90 -15.46
N LEU A 15 -3.90 17.00 -14.86
CA LEU A 15 -2.94 16.95 -13.76
C LEU A 15 -3.69 16.78 -12.43
N ILE A 16 -3.45 15.64 -11.75
CA ILE A 16 -4.00 15.32 -10.43
C ILE A 16 -2.90 15.53 -9.40
N ILE A 17 -3.11 16.44 -8.45
CA ILE A 17 -2.16 16.74 -7.38
C ILE A 17 -2.79 16.37 -6.04
N GLY A 18 -2.25 15.37 -5.34
CA GLY A 18 -2.81 14.97 -4.05
C GLY A 18 -2.27 13.66 -3.48
N GLY A 19 -2.88 13.24 -2.39
CA GLY A 19 -2.73 11.90 -1.81
C GLY A 19 -3.71 10.91 -2.43
N GLY A 20 -3.84 9.72 -1.81
CA GLY A 20 -4.65 8.62 -2.33
C GLY A 20 -6.08 9.00 -2.69
N VAL A 21 -6.81 9.66 -1.79
CA VAL A 21 -8.22 10.04 -2.01
C VAL A 21 -8.41 10.91 -3.25
N ILE A 22 -7.57 11.93 -3.40
CA ILE A 22 -7.61 12.83 -4.57
C ILE A 22 -7.20 12.06 -5.83
N GLY A 23 -6.19 11.20 -5.72
CA GLY A 23 -5.73 10.33 -6.80
C GLY A 23 -6.85 9.42 -7.30
N ASP A 24 -7.52 8.69 -6.40
CA ASP A 24 -8.60 7.76 -6.73
C ASP A 24 -9.78 8.46 -7.40
N ILE A 25 -10.26 9.56 -6.82
CA ILE A 25 -11.40 10.33 -7.37
C ILE A 25 -11.03 10.92 -8.74
N GLY A 26 -9.83 11.49 -8.85
CA GLY A 26 -9.36 12.11 -10.10
C GLY A 26 -9.15 11.07 -11.21
N ALA A 27 -8.52 9.95 -10.90
CA ALA A 27 -8.31 8.84 -11.84
C ALA A 27 -9.63 8.22 -12.29
N PHE A 28 -10.59 8.00 -11.37
CA PHE A 28 -11.92 7.52 -11.71
C PHE A 28 -12.67 8.52 -12.60
N ALA A 29 -12.64 9.81 -12.26
CA ALA A 29 -13.25 10.84 -13.09
C ALA A 29 -12.62 10.90 -14.49
N ALA A 30 -11.29 10.81 -14.60
CA ALA A 30 -10.58 10.77 -15.88
C ALA A 30 -10.95 9.52 -16.69
N SER A 31 -11.12 8.37 -16.04
CA SER A 31 -11.46 7.12 -16.72
C SER A 31 -12.82 7.14 -17.40
N ILE A 32 -13.82 7.80 -16.79
CA ILE A 32 -15.17 7.90 -17.33
C ILE A 32 -15.35 9.10 -18.26
N TYR A 33 -14.56 10.18 -18.08
CA TYR A 33 -14.64 11.35 -18.94
C TYR A 33 -14.05 11.04 -20.31
N HIS A 34 -14.82 11.29 -21.38
CA HIS A 34 -14.48 10.91 -22.76
C HIS A 34 -14.01 9.46 -22.95
N ARG A 35 -14.38 8.55 -22.03
CA ARG A 35 -14.00 7.13 -22.04
C ARG A 35 -12.47 6.94 -22.04
N SER A 36 -11.82 7.42 -20.99
CA SER A 36 -10.37 7.31 -20.77
C SER A 36 -9.55 8.54 -21.20
N THR A 37 -9.85 9.71 -20.59
CA THR A 37 -8.97 10.89 -20.73
C THR A 37 -7.66 10.62 -19.98
N PRO A 38 -6.48 10.86 -20.58
CA PRO A 38 -5.20 10.65 -19.92
C PRO A 38 -5.06 11.55 -18.68
N TYR A 39 -4.27 11.09 -17.70
CA TYR A 39 -3.93 11.91 -16.54
C TYR A 39 -2.49 11.72 -16.08
N ILE A 40 -1.97 12.73 -15.42
CA ILE A 40 -0.67 12.75 -14.75
C ILE A 40 -0.94 12.79 -13.26
N MET A 41 -0.32 11.90 -12.48
CA MET A 41 -0.41 11.92 -11.03
C MET A 41 0.83 12.56 -10.41
N LEU A 42 0.65 13.63 -9.63
CA LEU A 42 1.67 14.21 -8.76
C LEU A 42 1.33 13.86 -7.32
N SER A 43 2.04 12.89 -6.79
CA SER A 43 1.79 12.31 -5.48
C SER A 43 2.32 13.18 -4.35
N THR A 44 1.47 13.54 -3.39
CA THR A 44 1.83 14.41 -2.26
C THR A 44 1.86 13.71 -0.90
N SER A 45 1.57 12.41 -0.84
CA SER A 45 1.71 11.58 0.35
C SER A 45 2.59 10.38 0.07
N VAL A 46 3.13 9.74 1.13
CA VAL A 46 3.98 8.56 0.97
C VAL A 46 3.21 7.42 0.29
N VAL A 47 1.99 7.10 0.76
CA VAL A 47 1.14 6.05 0.16
C VAL A 47 0.91 6.32 -1.33
N SER A 48 0.53 7.54 -1.68
CA SER A 48 0.30 7.90 -3.07
C SER A 48 1.58 7.82 -3.92
N ALA A 49 2.73 8.15 -3.34
CA ALA A 49 4.00 8.14 -4.06
C ALA A 49 4.47 6.74 -4.47
N ILE A 50 4.14 5.70 -3.68
CA ILE A 50 4.71 4.35 -3.85
C ILE A 50 3.69 3.26 -4.12
N ASP A 51 2.40 3.52 -3.94
CA ASP A 51 1.31 2.54 -4.06
C ASP A 51 0.18 3.08 -4.94
N SER A 52 -0.73 3.91 -4.42
CA SER A 52 -1.96 4.30 -5.14
C SER A 52 -1.73 5.22 -6.34
N GLY A 53 -0.67 6.04 -6.34
CA GLY A 53 -0.39 6.94 -7.47
C GLY A 53 0.07 6.25 -8.75
N PRO A 54 1.01 5.29 -8.69
CA PRO A 54 1.43 4.51 -9.86
C PRO A 54 0.42 3.40 -10.23
N SER A 55 -0.53 3.10 -9.35
CA SER A 55 -1.52 2.04 -9.57
C SER A 55 -2.40 2.29 -10.80
N PRO A 56 -2.72 1.26 -11.59
CA PRO A 56 -3.75 1.37 -12.61
C PRO A 56 -5.17 1.42 -12.02
N ARG A 57 -5.33 1.13 -10.73
CA ARG A 57 -6.63 1.10 -10.05
C ARG A 57 -7.00 2.46 -9.49
N SER A 58 -8.26 2.81 -9.62
CA SER A 58 -8.90 3.82 -8.79
C SER A 58 -9.97 3.17 -7.93
N CYS A 59 -10.06 3.57 -6.66
CA CYS A 59 -10.96 2.96 -5.69
C CYS A 59 -11.79 4.02 -4.97
N CYS A 60 -13.11 3.97 -5.12
CA CYS A 60 -14.04 4.89 -4.47
C CYS A 60 -15.03 4.12 -3.59
N ASP A 61 -15.27 4.63 -2.40
CA ASP A 61 -16.27 4.08 -1.48
C ASP A 61 -17.68 4.45 -1.95
N ALA A 62 -18.62 3.52 -1.88
CA ALA A 62 -20.02 3.75 -2.23
C ALA A 62 -20.95 2.85 -1.44
N GLY A 63 -22.15 3.35 -1.10
CA GLY A 63 -23.18 2.56 -0.43
C GLY A 63 -22.76 1.93 0.90
N GLY A 64 -21.79 2.52 1.60
CA GLY A 64 -21.24 1.96 2.84
C GLY A 64 -20.21 0.84 2.65
N PHE A 65 -19.80 0.58 1.42
CA PHE A 65 -18.77 -0.42 1.09
C PHE A 65 -17.48 0.28 0.66
N LYS A 66 -16.36 -0.17 1.22
CA LYS A 66 -15.02 0.31 0.86
C LYS A 66 -14.63 -0.24 -0.53
N ASN A 67 -14.07 0.65 -1.37
CA ASN A 67 -13.55 0.32 -2.70
C ASN A 67 -14.57 -0.39 -3.61
N LEU A 68 -15.84 -0.01 -3.55
CA LEU A 68 -16.90 -0.64 -4.36
C LEU A 68 -16.87 -0.17 -5.82
N LEU A 69 -16.61 1.10 -6.05
CA LEU A 69 -16.55 1.69 -7.38
C LEU A 69 -15.10 1.98 -7.76
N GLY A 70 -14.81 1.94 -9.05
CA GLY A 70 -13.47 2.25 -9.55
C GLY A 70 -13.30 1.87 -11.00
N SER A 71 -12.08 2.01 -11.47
CA SER A 71 -11.67 1.65 -12.82
C SER A 71 -10.23 1.18 -12.85
N PHE A 72 -9.86 0.48 -13.91
CA PHE A 72 -8.47 0.22 -14.28
C PHE A 72 -8.06 1.22 -15.36
N HIS A 73 -7.43 2.32 -14.95
CA HIS A 73 -6.96 3.39 -15.81
C HIS A 73 -5.67 3.99 -15.25
N ALA A 74 -4.54 3.52 -15.76
CA ALA A 74 -3.22 3.93 -15.29
C ALA A 74 -2.91 5.39 -15.65
N PRO A 75 -2.14 6.11 -14.81
CA PRO A 75 -1.60 7.40 -15.18
C PRO A 75 -0.62 7.27 -16.35
N VAL A 76 -0.58 8.26 -17.24
CA VAL A 76 0.46 8.32 -18.29
C VAL A 76 1.82 8.70 -17.71
N LEU A 77 1.83 9.33 -16.54
CA LEU A 77 3.02 9.66 -15.77
C LEU A 77 2.66 9.75 -14.28
N ASN A 78 3.43 9.08 -13.43
CA ASN A 78 3.40 9.28 -11.99
C ASN A 78 4.67 9.99 -11.52
N ILE A 79 4.51 11.10 -10.80
CA ILE A 79 5.60 11.90 -10.25
C ILE A 79 5.57 11.76 -8.73
N SER A 80 6.64 11.22 -8.15
CA SER A 80 6.83 11.03 -6.72
C SER A 80 7.94 11.95 -6.22
N ASP A 81 7.56 13.11 -5.70
CA ASP A 81 8.51 14.07 -5.11
C ASP A 81 8.37 14.05 -3.58
N ARG A 82 9.41 13.54 -2.90
CA ARG A 82 9.46 13.46 -1.45
C ARG A 82 9.42 14.82 -0.75
N SER A 83 9.68 15.93 -1.46
CA SER A 83 9.63 17.29 -0.86
C SER A 83 8.25 17.61 -0.27
N PHE A 84 7.19 17.02 -0.82
CA PHE A 84 5.82 17.12 -0.28
C PHE A 84 5.65 16.45 1.09
N PHE A 85 6.50 15.49 1.45
CA PHE A 85 6.39 14.78 2.73
C PHE A 85 6.73 15.66 3.92
N LYS A 86 7.44 16.76 3.69
CA LYS A 86 7.80 17.75 4.71
C LYS A 86 6.60 18.26 5.51
N SER A 87 5.47 18.44 4.87
CA SER A 87 4.25 19.01 5.47
C SER A 87 3.29 17.94 6.02
N LEU A 88 3.58 16.66 5.85
CA LEU A 88 2.74 15.59 6.35
C LEU A 88 2.81 15.50 7.89
N LYS A 89 1.72 15.07 8.51
CA LYS A 89 1.76 14.63 9.92
C LYS A 89 2.55 13.33 10.00
N THR A 90 3.32 13.14 11.08
CA THR A 90 4.11 11.91 11.30
C THR A 90 3.25 10.64 11.23
N SER A 91 1.99 10.69 11.70
CA SER A 91 1.06 9.57 11.57
C SER A 91 0.81 9.18 10.11
N TRP A 92 0.74 10.12 9.19
CA TRP A 92 0.54 9.86 7.76
C TRP A 92 1.82 9.34 7.09
N VAL A 93 2.98 9.78 7.55
CA VAL A 93 4.27 9.20 7.14
C VAL A 93 4.33 7.74 7.57
N ARG A 94 3.92 7.41 8.82
CA ARG A 94 3.86 6.04 9.34
C ARG A 94 2.95 5.13 8.50
N HIS A 95 1.78 5.62 8.03
CA HIS A 95 0.91 4.84 7.15
C HIS A 95 1.60 4.49 5.83
N GLY A 96 2.35 5.42 5.24
CA GLY A 96 3.12 5.14 4.03
C GLY A 96 4.26 4.15 4.28
N ILE A 97 4.90 4.22 5.44
CA ILE A 97 5.94 3.26 5.83
C ILE A 97 5.35 1.84 5.96
N ALA A 98 4.11 1.69 6.45
CA ALA A 98 3.46 0.39 6.50
C ALA A 98 3.29 -0.23 5.10
N GLU A 99 2.97 0.58 4.08
CA GLU A 99 2.91 0.12 2.69
C GLU A 99 4.29 -0.26 2.13
N ILE A 100 5.34 0.47 2.54
CA ILE A 100 6.71 0.11 2.18
C ILE A 100 7.10 -1.22 2.82
N HIS A 101 6.75 -1.44 4.09
CA HIS A 101 6.97 -2.73 4.78
C HIS A 101 6.28 -3.89 4.06
N LYS A 102 5.07 -3.68 3.54
CA LYS A 102 4.36 -4.68 2.73
C LYS A 102 5.27 -5.22 1.63
N MET A 103 5.81 -4.36 0.79
CA MET A 103 6.66 -4.77 -0.34
C MET A 103 8.02 -5.32 0.12
N ALA A 104 8.60 -4.74 1.17
CA ALA A 104 9.88 -5.19 1.73
C ALA A 104 9.80 -6.64 2.25
N VAL A 105 8.73 -6.98 2.94
CA VAL A 105 8.56 -8.32 3.54
C VAL A 105 8.36 -9.39 2.48
N ILE A 106 7.53 -9.12 1.47
CA ILE A 106 7.09 -10.17 0.54
C ILE A 106 7.86 -10.20 -0.77
N ARG A 107 8.59 -9.13 -1.14
CA ARG A 107 9.15 -9.00 -2.48
C ARG A 107 10.59 -8.50 -2.53
N ASP A 108 11.00 -7.59 -1.64
CA ASP A 108 12.29 -6.89 -1.77
C ASP A 108 13.10 -6.93 -0.48
N LYS A 109 14.04 -7.87 -0.43
CA LYS A 109 14.95 -8.03 0.72
C LYS A 109 15.90 -6.84 0.90
N GLU A 110 16.32 -6.17 -0.18
CA GLU A 110 17.19 -5.00 -0.09
C GLU A 110 16.46 -3.84 0.57
N LEU A 111 15.20 -3.63 0.18
CA LEU A 111 14.32 -2.66 0.80
C LEU A 111 14.14 -2.93 2.29
N PHE A 112 13.94 -4.22 2.67
CA PHE A 112 13.80 -4.60 4.07
C PHE A 112 15.05 -4.25 4.89
N ILE A 113 16.25 -4.55 4.38
CA ILE A 113 17.52 -4.24 5.05
C ILE A 113 17.71 -2.72 5.18
N LEU A 114 17.33 -1.95 4.18
CA LEU A 114 17.40 -0.48 4.25
C LEU A 114 16.45 0.09 5.32
N LEU A 115 15.28 -0.51 5.51
CA LEU A 115 14.34 -0.11 6.55
C LEU A 115 14.87 -0.46 7.95
N GLU A 116 15.49 -1.63 8.13
CA GLU A 116 16.17 -1.97 9.39
C GLU A 116 17.31 -0.98 9.72
N ASP A 117 18.05 -0.57 8.71
CA ASP A 117 19.22 0.32 8.87
C ASP A 117 18.82 1.78 9.13
N THR A 118 17.72 2.26 8.54
CA THR A 118 17.23 3.62 8.75
C THR A 118 16.41 3.79 10.03
N GLY A 119 15.68 2.77 10.45
CA GLY A 119 14.85 2.79 11.65
C GLY A 119 13.95 4.03 11.73
N LEU A 120 13.73 4.52 12.95
CA LEU A 120 12.89 5.71 13.21
C LEU A 120 13.34 7.00 12.53
N ASP A 121 14.60 7.10 12.10
CA ASP A 121 15.10 8.34 11.47
C ASP A 121 14.42 8.61 10.14
N LEU A 122 14.03 7.57 9.41
CA LEU A 122 13.22 7.71 8.19
C LEU A 122 11.90 8.44 8.47
N MET A 123 11.22 8.07 9.56
CA MET A 123 9.95 8.67 9.98
C MET A 123 10.16 10.07 10.56
N LYS A 124 11.12 10.24 11.48
CA LYS A 124 11.40 11.52 12.16
C LYS A 124 11.85 12.62 11.21
N THR A 125 12.57 12.26 10.16
CA THR A 125 13.03 13.20 9.13
C THR A 125 12.07 13.33 7.95
N HIS A 126 10.90 12.69 8.01
CA HIS A 126 9.95 12.62 6.89
C HIS A 126 10.67 12.29 5.58
N PHE A 127 11.38 11.16 5.56
CA PHE A 127 12.20 10.73 4.41
C PHE A 127 13.31 11.72 4.04
N GLY A 128 14.00 12.28 5.05
CA GLY A 128 15.10 13.21 4.83
C GLY A 128 14.67 14.56 4.25
N THR A 129 13.46 15.03 4.57
CA THR A 129 12.96 16.33 4.11
C THR A 129 12.90 17.38 5.19
N ILE A 130 13.00 16.99 6.47
CA ILE A 130 13.06 17.90 7.63
C ILE A 130 14.24 17.55 8.52
N ASN A 131 14.80 18.55 9.20
CA ASN A 131 15.89 18.41 10.17
C ASN A 131 17.13 17.67 9.64
N CYS A 132 17.43 17.81 8.34
CA CYS A 132 18.61 17.22 7.71
C CYS A 132 19.12 18.08 6.55
N ASN A 133 20.41 17.90 6.24
CA ASN A 133 21.08 18.54 5.10
C ASN A 133 21.04 17.60 3.89
N SER A 134 21.19 18.15 2.71
CA SER A 134 21.15 17.38 1.45
C SER A 134 22.23 16.28 1.33
N GLN A 135 23.29 16.40 2.10
CA GLN A 135 24.43 15.46 2.14
C GLN A 135 24.28 14.36 3.20
N ASP A 136 23.29 14.47 4.10
CA ASP A 136 23.08 13.47 5.15
C ASP A 136 22.72 12.11 4.53
N GLU A 137 23.25 11.04 5.10
CA GLU A 137 23.06 9.67 4.61
C GLU A 137 21.57 9.28 4.54
N ILE A 138 20.77 9.75 5.50
CA ILE A 138 19.32 9.52 5.52
C ILE A 138 18.64 10.03 4.26
N VAL A 139 19.13 11.11 3.64
CA VAL A 139 18.56 11.67 2.40
C VAL A 139 18.78 10.72 1.23
N SER A 140 19.99 10.15 1.10
CA SER A 140 20.29 9.18 0.04
C SER A 140 19.54 7.87 0.23
N LYS A 141 19.49 7.34 1.46
CA LYS A 141 18.72 6.15 1.84
C LYS A 141 17.24 6.33 1.58
N SER A 142 16.67 7.49 1.93
CA SER A 142 15.24 7.81 1.67
C SER A 142 14.90 7.78 0.18
N LYS A 143 15.75 8.35 -0.67
CA LYS A 143 15.58 8.29 -2.13
C LYS A 143 15.59 6.85 -2.63
N LYS A 144 16.53 6.04 -2.13
CA LYS A 144 16.65 4.63 -2.50
C LYS A 144 15.44 3.82 -2.03
N ILE A 145 14.96 4.04 -0.80
CA ILE A 145 13.76 3.39 -0.26
C ILE A 145 12.54 3.67 -1.13
N ILE A 146 12.28 4.94 -1.48
CA ILE A 146 11.16 5.30 -2.36
C ILE A 146 11.31 4.64 -3.73
N GLY A 147 12.52 4.69 -4.32
CA GLY A 147 12.77 4.08 -5.62
C GLY A 147 12.56 2.57 -5.64
N LEU A 148 13.05 1.84 -4.63
CA LEU A 148 12.85 0.39 -4.51
C LEU A 148 11.38 0.06 -4.22
N SER A 149 10.70 0.82 -3.36
CA SER A 149 9.28 0.60 -3.07
C SER A 149 8.43 0.75 -4.33
N LEU A 150 8.63 1.84 -5.07
CA LEU A 150 7.93 2.10 -6.33
C LEU A 150 8.21 0.99 -7.36
N LYS A 151 9.48 0.61 -7.53
CA LYS A 151 9.89 -0.46 -8.44
C LYS A 151 9.21 -1.78 -8.06
N SER A 152 9.32 -2.20 -6.80
CA SER A 152 8.75 -3.47 -6.33
C SER A 152 7.23 -3.50 -6.50
N TYR A 153 6.55 -2.36 -6.25
CA TYR A 153 5.12 -2.24 -6.44
C TYR A 153 4.75 -2.37 -7.93
N VAL A 154 5.33 -1.56 -8.80
CA VAL A 154 5.02 -1.57 -10.24
C VAL A 154 5.31 -2.94 -10.87
N GLU A 155 6.44 -3.58 -10.51
CA GLU A 155 6.77 -4.93 -10.98
C GLU A 155 5.77 -5.99 -10.49
N SER A 156 5.12 -5.80 -9.34
CA SER A 156 4.09 -6.71 -8.85
C SER A 156 2.79 -6.66 -9.66
N GLU A 157 2.61 -5.61 -10.46
CA GLU A 157 1.42 -5.37 -11.28
C GLU A 157 1.58 -5.76 -12.75
N TYR A 158 2.82 -5.90 -13.26
CA TYR A 158 3.09 -6.02 -14.71
C TYR A 158 2.28 -7.10 -15.42
N ASP A 159 2.13 -8.27 -14.81
CA ASP A 159 1.43 -9.39 -15.44
C ASP A 159 -0.07 -9.42 -15.13
N ASN A 160 -0.56 -8.47 -14.34
CA ASN A 160 -1.93 -8.52 -13.83
C ASN A 160 -2.57 -7.13 -13.62
N LEU A 161 -2.31 -6.18 -14.51
CA LEU A 161 -2.77 -4.78 -14.43
C LEU A 161 -4.28 -4.62 -14.24
N HIS A 162 -5.08 -5.56 -14.74
CA HIS A 162 -6.55 -5.56 -14.60
C HIS A 162 -7.04 -6.54 -13.54
N GLU A 163 -6.16 -7.07 -12.70
CA GLU A 163 -6.47 -8.04 -11.64
C GLU A 163 -7.32 -9.25 -12.11
N VAL A 164 -7.03 -9.76 -13.30
CA VAL A 164 -7.67 -10.95 -13.85
C VAL A 164 -7.39 -12.18 -12.99
N HIS A 165 -6.21 -12.21 -12.36
CA HIS A 165 -5.81 -13.27 -11.44
C HIS A 165 -5.89 -12.81 -9.99
N SER A 166 -6.37 -13.69 -9.10
CA SER A 166 -6.49 -13.43 -7.66
C SER A 166 -5.13 -13.44 -6.92
N ILE A 167 -4.08 -13.92 -7.57
CA ILE A 167 -2.71 -13.97 -7.03
C ILE A 167 -2.08 -12.58 -7.16
N ARG A 168 -1.87 -11.91 -6.01
CA ARG A 168 -1.39 -10.53 -5.96
C ARG A 168 -0.50 -10.33 -4.75
N ASP A 169 0.80 -10.16 -4.94
CA ASP A 169 1.76 -9.94 -3.87
C ASP A 169 1.37 -8.70 -3.03
N HIS A 170 1.05 -7.60 -3.70
CA HIS A 170 0.66 -6.34 -3.06
C HIS A 170 -0.62 -6.41 -2.20
N ALA A 171 -1.35 -7.54 -2.24
CA ALA A 171 -2.48 -7.78 -1.34
C ALA A 171 -2.07 -8.23 0.08
N PHE A 172 -0.79 -8.37 0.37
CA PHE A 172 -0.29 -8.65 1.72
C PHE A 172 -0.72 -7.54 2.69
N GLY A 173 -1.39 -7.91 3.76
CA GLY A 173 -1.98 -6.95 4.70
C GLY A 173 -3.32 -6.33 4.27
N HIS A 174 -3.88 -6.69 3.11
CA HIS A 174 -5.10 -6.08 2.54
C HIS A 174 -6.27 -7.05 2.34
N GLY A 175 -6.16 -8.27 2.79
CA GLY A 175 -7.25 -9.24 2.71
C GLY A 175 -8.29 -9.02 3.79
N LEU A 176 -7.89 -9.17 5.03
CA LEU A 176 -8.75 -9.08 6.21
C LEU A 176 -8.86 -7.67 6.76
N SER A 177 -7.79 -6.85 6.66
CA SER A 177 -7.76 -5.50 7.22
C SER A 177 -8.89 -4.62 6.71
N ALA A 178 -9.24 -4.73 5.43
CA ALA A 178 -10.35 -3.99 4.85
C ALA A 178 -11.71 -4.28 5.54
N ASN A 179 -11.87 -5.45 6.19
CA ASN A 179 -13.07 -5.81 6.92
C ASN A 179 -13.10 -5.26 8.34
N PHE A 180 -11.93 -5.22 9.01
CA PHE A 180 -11.89 -4.82 10.42
C PHE A 180 -11.39 -3.39 10.67
N GLU A 181 -10.73 -2.73 9.70
CA GLU A 181 -10.16 -1.39 9.83
C GLU A 181 -11.16 -0.38 10.45
N LEU A 182 -12.35 -0.25 9.85
CA LEU A 182 -13.38 0.66 10.34
C LEU A 182 -14.03 0.17 11.64
N LYS A 183 -14.26 -1.15 11.78
CA LYS A 183 -14.87 -1.74 12.99
C LYS A 183 -13.97 -1.58 14.21
N ALA A 184 -12.66 -1.72 14.03
CA ALA A 184 -11.66 -1.58 15.07
C ALA A 184 -11.29 -0.11 15.36
N GLY A 185 -11.70 0.83 14.52
CA GLY A 185 -11.25 2.23 14.60
C GLY A 185 -9.75 2.39 14.35
N LEU A 186 -9.13 1.44 13.69
CA LEU A 186 -7.72 1.48 13.36
C LEU A 186 -7.48 2.40 12.15
N LEU A 187 -6.41 3.16 12.21
CA LEU A 187 -5.91 3.86 11.04
C LEU A 187 -5.24 2.86 10.08
N HIS A 188 -5.34 3.12 8.79
CA HIS A 188 -4.94 2.23 7.70
C HIS A 188 -3.60 1.50 7.92
N GLY A 189 -2.51 2.23 8.18
CA GLY A 189 -1.19 1.62 8.39
C GLY A 189 -1.13 0.65 9.57
N HIS A 190 -1.90 0.92 10.63
CA HIS A 190 -2.02 0.01 11.79
C HIS A 190 -2.84 -1.23 11.43
N ALA A 191 -3.95 -1.07 10.68
CA ALA A 191 -4.79 -2.18 10.27
C ALA A 191 -4.04 -3.17 9.37
N ILE A 192 -3.35 -2.68 8.35
CA ILE A 192 -2.55 -3.54 7.47
C ILE A 192 -1.38 -4.21 8.22
N SER A 193 -0.75 -3.51 9.17
CA SER A 193 0.33 -4.08 9.97
C SER A 193 -0.14 -5.21 10.87
N VAL A 194 -1.34 -5.09 11.47
CA VAL A 194 -1.97 -6.17 12.24
C VAL A 194 -2.22 -7.39 11.37
N GLU A 195 -2.74 -7.22 10.15
CA GLU A 195 -2.93 -8.34 9.22
C GLU A 195 -1.61 -8.92 8.73
N MET A 196 -0.62 -8.09 8.39
CA MET A 196 0.71 -8.56 7.99
C MET A 196 1.38 -9.40 9.10
N THR A 197 1.20 -8.98 10.36
CA THR A 197 1.66 -9.75 11.53
C THR A 197 0.96 -11.09 11.62
N LEU A 198 -0.37 -11.13 11.53
CA LEU A 198 -1.16 -12.36 11.53
C LEU A 198 -0.72 -13.30 10.40
N SER A 199 -0.61 -12.78 9.17
CA SER A 199 -0.19 -13.56 8.00
C SER A 199 1.22 -14.11 8.11
N SER A 200 2.14 -13.33 8.70
CA SER A 200 3.51 -13.82 9.00
C SER A 200 3.51 -14.92 10.04
N PHE A 201 2.68 -14.80 11.07
CA PHE A 201 2.53 -15.82 12.10
C PHE A 201 1.87 -17.09 11.56
N MET A 202 0.86 -16.98 10.68
CA MET A 202 0.26 -18.11 9.98
C MET A 202 1.28 -18.87 9.14
N SER A 203 2.18 -18.17 8.45
CA SER A 203 3.29 -18.78 7.70
C SER A 203 4.28 -19.49 8.60
N TYR A 204 4.66 -18.88 9.72
CA TYR A 204 5.52 -19.51 10.73
C TYR A 204 4.90 -20.80 11.29
N LYS A 205 3.62 -20.78 11.68
CA LYS A 205 2.91 -21.96 12.19
C LYS A 205 2.82 -23.10 11.19
N ARG A 206 2.81 -22.80 9.88
CA ARG A 206 2.89 -23.81 8.81
C ARG A 206 4.33 -24.30 8.54
N GLY A 207 5.33 -23.81 9.27
CA GLY A 207 6.74 -24.15 9.07
C GLY A 207 7.34 -23.56 7.77
N TRP A 208 6.69 -22.57 7.17
CA TRP A 208 7.16 -21.94 5.93
C TRP A 208 8.12 -20.78 6.20
N LEU A 209 7.89 -20.02 7.26
CA LEU A 209 8.73 -18.88 7.67
C LEU A 209 9.60 -19.30 8.85
N SER A 210 10.88 -18.93 8.84
CA SER A 210 11.76 -19.17 9.98
C SER A 210 11.42 -18.27 11.17
N GLU A 211 11.66 -18.75 12.39
CA GLU A 211 11.50 -17.94 13.62
C GLU A 211 12.36 -16.67 13.58
N LYS A 212 13.57 -16.79 13.06
CA LYS A 212 14.48 -15.65 12.87
C LYS A 212 13.89 -14.55 12.00
N ASP A 213 13.32 -14.92 10.85
CA ASP A 213 12.73 -13.95 9.94
C ASP A 213 11.42 -13.39 10.51
N LEU A 214 10.61 -14.21 11.19
CA LEU A 214 9.43 -13.72 11.89
C LEU A 214 9.80 -12.64 12.91
N HIS A 215 10.79 -12.91 13.78
CA HIS A 215 11.23 -11.92 14.77
C HIS A 215 11.75 -10.64 14.14
N ARG A 216 12.47 -10.70 13.01
CA ARG A 216 12.93 -9.52 12.30
C ARG A 216 11.77 -8.70 11.75
N ILE A 217 10.76 -9.36 11.16
CA ILE A 217 9.56 -8.69 10.65
C ILE A 217 8.81 -7.96 11.77
N LEU A 218 8.56 -8.67 12.89
CA LEU A 218 7.85 -8.08 14.03
C LEU A 218 8.63 -6.92 14.66
N LYS A 219 9.95 -7.08 14.80
CA LYS A 219 10.84 -6.03 15.32
C LYS A 219 10.77 -4.80 14.44
N LEU A 220 10.88 -4.96 13.11
CA LEU A 220 10.81 -3.85 12.16
C LEU A 220 9.48 -3.08 12.30
N PHE A 221 8.35 -3.78 12.34
CA PHE A 221 7.04 -3.13 12.49
C PHE A 221 6.95 -2.37 13.83
N SER A 222 7.41 -2.98 14.92
CA SER A 222 7.44 -2.37 16.25
C SER A 222 8.34 -1.13 16.31
N GLU A 223 9.50 -1.16 15.68
CA GLU A 223 10.43 -0.02 15.62
C GLU A 223 9.83 1.19 14.90
N TYR A 224 8.96 0.99 13.93
CA TYR A 224 8.21 2.05 13.26
C TYR A 224 6.87 2.37 13.95
N GLU A 225 6.69 1.91 15.21
CA GLU A 225 5.49 2.15 16.03
C GLU A 225 4.19 1.68 15.34
N LEU A 226 4.26 0.66 14.52
CA LEU A 226 3.10 0.01 13.92
C LEU A 226 2.51 -1.04 14.86
N SER A 227 1.18 -1.19 14.84
CA SER A 227 0.49 -2.17 15.68
C SER A 227 0.75 -3.58 15.20
N LEU A 228 1.16 -4.46 16.11
CA LEU A 228 1.34 -5.89 15.83
C LEU A 228 0.08 -6.71 16.14
N TRP A 229 -0.81 -6.18 16.96
CA TRP A 229 -1.99 -6.85 17.46
C TRP A 229 -3.16 -5.88 17.65
N HIS A 230 -4.37 -6.42 17.58
CA HIS A 230 -5.60 -5.76 18.01
C HIS A 230 -6.63 -6.83 18.40
N ASP A 231 -7.43 -6.58 19.45
CA ASP A 231 -8.40 -7.54 19.97
C ASP A 231 -9.51 -7.90 18.98
N ILE A 232 -9.69 -7.13 17.93
CA ILE A 232 -10.62 -7.45 16.82
C ILE A 232 -10.32 -8.80 16.18
N LEU A 233 -9.07 -9.29 16.26
CA LEU A 233 -8.68 -10.60 15.77
C LEU A 233 -9.31 -11.76 16.58
N LEU A 234 -9.82 -11.49 17.77
CA LEU A 234 -10.55 -12.44 18.62
C LEU A 234 -12.07 -12.44 18.31
N ASP A 235 -12.57 -11.51 17.53
CA ASP A 235 -13.97 -11.49 17.09
C ASP A 235 -14.16 -12.46 15.93
N GLU A 236 -14.55 -13.71 16.27
CA GLU A 236 -14.78 -14.79 15.29
C GLU A 236 -15.76 -14.36 14.18
N LYS A 237 -16.81 -13.61 14.52
CA LYS A 237 -17.78 -13.14 13.54
C LYS A 237 -17.14 -12.19 12.55
N CYS A 238 -16.37 -11.24 13.03
CA CYS A 238 -15.66 -10.29 12.19
C CYS A 238 -14.64 -11.00 11.28
N MET A 239 -13.90 -11.95 11.82
CA MET A 239 -12.90 -12.69 11.05
C MET A 239 -13.55 -13.58 9.98
N ASN A 240 -14.61 -14.32 10.31
CA ASN A 240 -15.34 -15.14 9.35
C ASN A 240 -15.95 -14.30 8.23
N GLU A 241 -16.60 -13.17 8.54
CA GLU A 241 -17.06 -12.21 7.52
C GLU A 241 -15.94 -11.73 6.59
N GLY A 242 -14.73 -11.53 7.11
CA GLY A 242 -13.55 -11.15 6.33
C GLY A 242 -13.16 -12.26 5.35
N PHE A 243 -13.07 -13.51 5.80
CA PHE A 243 -12.76 -14.66 4.95
C PHE A 243 -13.84 -14.89 3.89
N ASP A 244 -15.12 -14.81 4.26
CA ASP A 244 -16.23 -14.96 3.32
C ASP A 244 -16.16 -13.92 2.20
N LYS A 245 -15.86 -12.67 2.52
CA LYS A 245 -15.67 -11.60 1.53
C LYS A 245 -14.49 -11.86 0.60
N ILE A 246 -13.39 -12.41 1.12
CA ILE A 246 -12.24 -12.78 0.28
C ILE A 246 -12.65 -13.88 -0.68
N LEU A 247 -13.26 -14.94 -0.20
CA LEU A 247 -13.74 -16.07 -1.01
C LEU A 247 -14.72 -15.61 -2.09
N GLN A 248 -15.69 -14.77 -1.73
CA GLN A 248 -16.67 -14.21 -2.66
C GLN A 248 -16.00 -13.39 -3.77
N LYS A 249 -15.07 -12.50 -3.42
CA LYS A 249 -14.35 -11.64 -4.38
C LYS A 249 -13.40 -12.41 -5.30
N ARG A 250 -12.87 -13.55 -4.84
CA ARG A 250 -11.82 -14.31 -5.53
C ARG A 250 -12.30 -15.65 -6.10
N GLY A 251 -13.61 -15.80 -6.32
CA GLY A 251 -14.16 -17.00 -6.94
C GLY A 251 -13.92 -18.30 -6.14
N GLY A 252 -13.97 -18.22 -4.81
CA GLY A 252 -13.78 -19.35 -3.91
C GLY A 252 -12.34 -19.61 -3.48
N ASN A 253 -11.37 -18.75 -3.88
CA ASN A 253 -9.96 -18.88 -3.49
C ASN A 253 -9.60 -17.85 -2.40
N LEU A 254 -8.86 -18.28 -1.37
CA LEU A 254 -8.33 -17.34 -0.38
C LEU A 254 -7.19 -16.51 -0.95
N ALA A 255 -6.23 -17.16 -1.59
CA ALA A 255 -5.05 -16.53 -2.20
C ALA A 255 -4.40 -15.46 -1.29
N ILE A 256 -4.28 -15.76 0.02
CA ILE A 256 -3.69 -14.85 1.00
C ILE A 256 -2.18 -14.91 0.89
N PRO A 257 -1.50 -13.81 0.52
CA PRO A 257 -0.05 -13.79 0.47
C PRO A 257 0.53 -13.84 1.88
N VAL A 258 1.56 -14.67 2.08
CA VAL A 258 2.28 -14.83 3.34
C VAL A 258 3.78 -14.94 3.07
N PRO A 259 4.66 -14.36 3.90
CA PRO A 259 6.09 -14.45 3.71
C PRO A 259 6.60 -15.87 3.99
N ILE A 260 7.53 -16.36 3.15
CA ILE A 260 8.27 -17.62 3.40
C ILE A 260 9.75 -17.36 3.71
N ALA A 261 10.21 -16.19 3.39
CA ALA A 261 11.47 -15.57 3.79
C ALA A 261 11.34 -14.07 3.54
N ILE A 262 12.20 -13.25 4.11
CA ILE A 262 12.22 -11.81 3.81
C ILE A 262 12.47 -11.62 2.31
N GLY A 263 11.57 -10.89 1.65
CA GLY A 263 11.56 -10.65 0.21
C GLY A 263 10.99 -11.78 -0.65
N LYS A 264 10.30 -12.75 -0.04
CA LYS A 264 9.65 -13.87 -0.77
C LYS A 264 8.32 -14.25 -0.15
N CYS A 265 7.32 -14.53 -0.99
CA CYS A 265 6.00 -14.95 -0.52
C CYS A 265 5.51 -16.26 -1.15
N LYS A 266 4.49 -16.81 -0.54
CA LYS A 266 3.58 -17.87 -1.01
C LYS A 266 2.15 -17.46 -0.73
N TYR A 267 1.19 -18.28 -1.16
CA TYR A 267 -0.23 -18.04 -0.96
C TYR A 267 -0.87 -19.16 -0.16
N ILE A 268 -1.71 -18.79 0.79
CA ILE A 268 -2.61 -19.71 1.50
C ILE A 268 -3.91 -19.79 0.69
N ASN A 269 -4.33 -21.01 0.37
CA ASN A 269 -5.56 -21.29 -0.39
C ASN A 269 -6.50 -22.24 0.36
N ASP A 270 -6.09 -22.77 1.51
CA ASP A 270 -6.78 -23.72 2.39
C ASP A 270 -7.20 -23.10 3.73
#